data_c2c2eada4b512164ed9b7fea86461eef
#
_entry.id   c2c2eada4b512164ed9b7fea86461eef
#
_cell.length_a   1.000
_cell.length_b   1.000
_cell.length_c   1.000
_cell.angle_alpha   90.00
_cell.angle_beta   90.00
_cell.angle_gamma   90.00
#
_symmetry.space_group_name_H-M   'P 1'
#
loop_
_entity.id
_entity.type
_entity.pdbx_description
1 polymer ?
#
loop_
_entity_poly.entity_id
_entity_poly.type
_entity_poly.pdbx_seq_one_letter_code
_entity_poly.pdbx_strand_id
1 'polypeptide(L)'
;MIKKISDAIGKYMALIVLAVAALALFVPSTCLWIQTSWINYLLMLVMFGMGLTLQLNDFVMVFRRPKDVLLGCAAQFTIMPLLAFCLGKLFRLDDALLAGVILVGTCPGGTASNVITYLSKGDVALSVGMTSVNTLLAPFLTPAITYLLLSTTVSVDVAAMFISIVKVVIVPIGLGFVINKIWGKYTQKVAEGLPIISVTAITLIVAAVVSHNAQRIMETGAVVFVIVILHNLLGYLAGYLLGVLLKLPVPKKKALSIEIGMQNSGLATSLAGSAFPNLAMATVPGAIFSVWHNISGAILANFLRRVE
;
A
#
# COMPACT_ATOMS: atom_id res chain seq x y z
N MET A 1 2.42 17.27 23.59
CA MET A 1 3.78 17.12 23.01
C MET A 1 3.81 15.98 21.98
N ILE A 2 3.37 14.77 22.32
CA ILE A 2 3.35 13.58 21.42
C ILE A 2 2.62 13.88 20.11
N LYS A 3 1.41 14.45 20.16
CA LYS A 3 0.62 14.80 18.98
C LYS A 3 1.38 15.72 18.01
N LYS A 4 2.03 16.78 18.48
CA LYS A 4 2.81 17.70 17.63
C LYS A 4 3.98 16.99 16.93
N ILE A 5 4.67 16.08 17.65
CA ILE A 5 5.76 15.28 17.08
C ILE A 5 5.20 14.29 16.04
N SER A 6 4.11 13.63 16.37
CA SER A 6 3.42 12.69 15.48
C SER A 6 2.94 13.36 14.19
N ASP A 7 2.31 14.53 14.31
CA ASP A 7 1.85 15.32 13.15
C ASP A 7 3.03 15.76 12.28
N ALA A 8 4.16 16.18 12.90
CA ALA A 8 5.36 16.55 12.18
C ALA A 8 5.98 15.35 11.45
N ILE A 9 6.12 14.21 12.13
CA ILE A 9 6.65 12.96 11.52
C ILE A 9 5.74 12.50 10.38
N GLY A 10 4.44 12.51 10.56
CA GLY A 10 3.48 12.17 9.51
C GLY A 10 3.58 13.12 8.31
N LYS A 11 3.72 14.44 8.56
CA LYS A 11 3.91 15.46 7.50
C LYS A 11 5.16 15.25 6.68
N TYR A 12 6.27 14.86 7.32
CA TYR A 12 7.56 14.65 6.67
C TYR A 12 7.86 13.19 6.34
N MET A 13 6.88 12.29 6.44
CA MET A 13 7.03 10.85 6.21
C MET A 13 7.75 10.55 4.90
N ALA A 14 7.30 11.14 3.79
CA ALA A 14 7.90 10.90 2.47
C ALA A 14 9.39 11.28 2.44
N LEU A 15 9.75 12.40 3.06
CA LEU A 15 11.15 12.87 3.14
C LEU A 15 12.00 11.95 4.01
N ILE A 16 11.47 11.52 5.17
CA ILE A 16 12.16 10.61 6.08
C ILE A 16 12.45 9.27 5.37
N VAL A 17 11.41 8.68 4.78
CA VAL A 17 11.53 7.38 4.08
C VAL A 17 12.50 7.50 2.89
N LEU A 18 12.43 8.60 2.13
CA LEU A 18 13.33 8.85 1.00
C LEU A 18 14.79 9.00 1.48
N ALA A 19 15.04 9.76 2.53
CA ALA A 19 16.38 9.98 3.06
C ALA A 19 17.01 8.66 3.57
N VAL A 20 16.22 7.84 4.28
CA VAL A 20 16.71 6.53 4.76
C VAL A 20 16.85 5.54 3.61
N ALA A 21 15.97 5.56 2.61
CA ALA A 21 16.12 4.74 1.40
C ALA A 21 17.41 5.09 0.64
N ALA A 22 17.73 6.39 0.50
CA ALA A 22 18.98 6.84 -0.11
C ALA A 22 20.20 6.41 0.71
N LEU A 23 20.16 6.56 2.04
CA LEU A 23 21.22 6.07 2.93
C LEU A 23 21.41 4.56 2.79
N ALA A 24 20.33 3.77 2.81
CA ALA A 24 20.37 2.32 2.65
C ALA A 24 20.90 1.88 1.28
N LEU A 25 20.69 2.69 0.23
CA LEU A 25 21.15 2.41 -1.12
C LEU A 25 22.65 2.73 -1.30
N PHE A 26 23.07 3.91 -0.88
CA PHE A 26 24.45 4.37 -1.10
C PHE A 26 25.44 3.93 -0.02
N VAL A 27 24.97 3.68 1.20
CA VAL A 27 25.77 3.18 2.33
C VAL A 27 25.05 2.02 3.00
N PRO A 28 24.91 0.85 2.33
CA PRO A 28 24.11 -0.28 2.80
C PRO A 28 24.49 -0.78 4.21
N SER A 29 25.79 -0.70 4.55
CA SER A 29 26.32 -1.17 5.85
C SER A 29 25.65 -0.50 7.05
N THR A 30 25.10 0.69 6.90
CA THR A 30 24.38 1.41 7.97
C THR A 30 23.02 0.79 8.31
N CYS A 31 22.43 0.01 7.38
CA CYS A 31 21.10 -0.56 7.51
C CYS A 31 21.06 -2.10 7.47
N LEU A 32 22.17 -2.79 7.17
CA LEU A 32 22.21 -4.26 7.08
C LEU A 32 21.88 -4.99 8.40
N TRP A 33 21.94 -4.29 9.55
CA TRP A 33 21.53 -4.85 10.83
C TRP A 33 19.99 -5.07 10.91
N ILE A 34 19.22 -4.42 10.04
CA ILE A 34 17.77 -4.57 9.95
C ILE A 34 17.49 -5.82 9.12
N GLN A 35 17.07 -6.90 9.76
CA GLN A 35 16.83 -8.17 9.10
C GLN A 35 15.54 -8.15 8.26
N THR A 36 15.58 -8.75 7.08
CA THR A 36 14.38 -8.89 6.22
C THR A 36 13.27 -9.72 6.87
N SER A 37 13.61 -10.62 7.79
CA SER A 37 12.65 -11.38 8.61
C SER A 37 11.74 -10.49 9.49
N TRP A 38 12.15 -9.26 9.79
CA TRP A 38 11.36 -8.31 10.59
C TRP A 38 10.22 -7.67 9.79
N ILE A 39 10.25 -7.72 8.47
CA ILE A 39 9.26 -7.07 7.59
C ILE A 39 7.84 -7.46 7.99
N ASN A 40 7.58 -8.75 8.20
CA ASN A 40 6.24 -9.22 8.58
C ASN A 40 5.79 -8.67 9.93
N TYR A 41 6.67 -8.64 10.93
CA TYR A 41 6.34 -8.12 12.26
C TYR A 41 6.12 -6.61 12.25
N LEU A 42 6.93 -5.87 11.50
CA LEU A 42 6.76 -4.43 11.32
C LEU A 42 5.44 -4.11 10.61
N LEU A 43 5.08 -4.90 9.59
CA LEU A 43 3.80 -4.75 8.93
C LEU A 43 2.62 -5.10 9.85
N MET A 44 2.72 -6.18 10.63
CA MET A 44 1.69 -6.54 11.63
C MET A 44 1.47 -5.39 12.63
N LEU A 45 2.53 -4.71 13.05
CA LEU A 45 2.45 -3.54 13.94
C LEU A 45 1.69 -2.39 13.28
N VAL A 46 1.97 -2.10 12.00
CA VAL A 46 1.24 -1.08 11.23
C VAL A 46 -0.24 -1.46 11.08
N MET A 47 -0.52 -2.71 10.75
CA MET A 47 -1.89 -3.21 10.57
C MET A 47 -2.68 -3.21 11.88
N PHE A 48 -2.04 -3.54 12.99
CA PHE A 48 -2.64 -3.42 14.32
C PHE A 48 -3.00 -1.96 14.64
N GLY A 49 -2.07 -1.03 14.36
CA GLY A 49 -2.34 0.40 14.48
C GLY A 49 -3.54 0.86 13.65
N MET A 50 -3.65 0.37 12.41
CA MET A 50 -4.83 0.62 11.58
C MET A 50 -6.10 0.11 12.26
N GLY A 51 -6.09 -1.11 12.81
CA GLY A 51 -7.22 -1.67 13.54
C GLY A 51 -7.67 -0.82 14.73
N LEU A 52 -6.73 -0.19 15.44
CA LEU A 52 -7.02 0.71 16.56
C LEU A 52 -7.76 2.00 16.12
N THR A 53 -7.72 2.37 14.85
CA THR A 53 -8.40 3.57 14.32
C THR A 53 -9.72 3.26 13.65
N LEU A 54 -10.01 2.00 13.29
CA LEU A 54 -11.25 1.59 12.64
C LEU A 54 -12.46 1.74 13.57
N GLN A 55 -13.57 2.24 13.03
CA GLN A 55 -14.84 2.40 13.73
C GLN A 55 -15.93 1.56 13.08
N LEU A 56 -16.95 1.17 13.85
CA LEU A 56 -18.13 0.46 13.31
C LEU A 56 -18.83 1.27 12.22
N ASN A 57 -18.84 2.60 12.34
CA ASN A 57 -19.43 3.49 11.34
C ASN A 57 -18.75 3.38 9.97
N ASP A 58 -17.47 3.01 9.90
CA ASP A 58 -16.75 2.82 8.63
C ASP A 58 -17.39 1.68 7.83
N PHE A 59 -17.78 0.60 8.52
CA PHE A 59 -18.51 -0.52 7.90
C PHE A 59 -19.96 -0.17 7.56
N VAL A 60 -20.64 0.63 8.38
CA VAL A 60 -22.02 1.09 8.09
C VAL A 60 -22.06 1.91 6.79
N MET A 61 -21.02 2.69 6.50
CA MET A 61 -20.91 3.44 5.25
C MET A 61 -20.83 2.54 4.02
N VAL A 62 -20.20 1.39 4.12
CA VAL A 62 -20.18 0.38 3.04
C VAL A 62 -21.59 -0.10 2.71
N PHE A 63 -22.41 -0.38 3.73
CA PHE A 63 -23.80 -0.82 3.54
C PHE A 63 -24.71 0.31 3.04
N ARG A 64 -24.40 1.56 3.34
CA ARG A 64 -25.16 2.71 2.81
C ARG A 64 -24.88 3.04 1.35
N ARG A 65 -23.67 2.71 0.85
CA ARG A 65 -23.22 3.01 -0.52
C ARG A 65 -22.59 1.81 -1.20
N PRO A 66 -23.24 0.64 -1.22
CA PRO A 66 -22.63 -0.62 -1.67
C PRO A 66 -22.18 -0.56 -3.14
N LYS A 67 -22.95 0.10 -3.99
CA LYS A 67 -22.62 0.23 -5.42
C LYS A 67 -21.29 0.96 -5.65
N ASP A 68 -21.08 2.10 -4.96
CA ASP A 68 -19.86 2.89 -5.11
C ASP A 68 -18.61 2.12 -4.60
N VAL A 69 -18.76 1.45 -3.45
CA VAL A 69 -17.67 0.69 -2.84
C VAL A 69 -17.34 -0.54 -3.69
N LEU A 70 -18.34 -1.32 -4.11
CA LEU A 70 -18.12 -2.51 -4.95
C LEU A 70 -17.51 -2.14 -6.30
N LEU A 71 -17.94 -1.02 -6.91
CA LEU A 71 -17.34 -0.50 -8.12
C LEU A 71 -15.85 -0.19 -7.92
N GLY A 72 -15.53 0.53 -6.85
CA GLY A 72 -14.14 0.86 -6.53
C GLY A 72 -13.30 -0.38 -6.25
N CYS A 73 -13.85 -1.38 -5.53
CA CYS A 73 -13.16 -2.64 -5.28
C CYS A 73 -12.93 -3.45 -6.58
N ALA A 74 -13.94 -3.54 -7.43
CA ALA A 74 -13.81 -4.19 -8.73
C ALA A 74 -12.74 -3.49 -9.60
N ALA A 75 -12.75 -2.17 -9.61
CA ALA A 75 -11.75 -1.37 -10.33
C ALA A 75 -10.33 -1.59 -9.77
N GLN A 76 -10.19 -1.62 -8.44
CA GLN A 76 -8.91 -1.89 -7.76
C GLN A 76 -8.31 -3.22 -8.19
N PHE A 77 -9.08 -4.30 -8.04
CA PHE A 77 -8.61 -5.66 -8.33
C PHE A 77 -8.62 -6.05 -9.81
N THR A 78 -8.97 -5.13 -10.70
CA THR A 78 -8.84 -5.30 -12.16
C THR A 78 -7.81 -4.36 -12.77
N ILE A 79 -7.92 -3.06 -12.54
CA ILE A 79 -7.08 -2.04 -13.18
C ILE A 79 -5.62 -2.20 -12.75
N MET A 80 -5.36 -2.24 -11.43
CA MET A 80 -3.99 -2.26 -10.94
C MET A 80 -3.24 -3.55 -11.25
N PRO A 81 -3.83 -4.75 -11.11
CA PRO A 81 -3.16 -5.98 -11.55
C PRO A 81 -2.86 -6.01 -13.06
N LEU A 82 -3.80 -5.55 -13.89
CA LEU A 82 -3.60 -5.51 -15.34
C LEU A 82 -2.52 -4.51 -15.74
N LEU A 83 -2.51 -3.32 -15.14
CA LEU A 83 -1.44 -2.33 -15.36
C LEU A 83 -0.07 -2.90 -14.95
N ALA A 84 0.01 -3.56 -13.80
CA ALA A 84 1.23 -4.22 -13.33
C ALA A 84 1.73 -5.25 -14.33
N PHE A 85 0.84 -6.12 -14.80
CA PHE A 85 1.16 -7.16 -15.78
C PHE A 85 1.60 -6.56 -17.12
N CYS A 86 0.84 -5.60 -17.66
CA CYS A 86 1.15 -4.95 -18.93
C CYS A 86 2.50 -4.22 -18.87
N LEU A 87 2.75 -3.45 -17.82
CA LEU A 87 4.03 -2.77 -17.64
C LEU A 87 5.18 -3.76 -17.48
N GLY A 88 5.02 -4.79 -16.66
CA GLY A 88 6.05 -5.81 -16.46
C GLY A 88 6.42 -6.54 -17.76
N LYS A 89 5.44 -6.88 -18.60
CA LYS A 89 5.69 -7.49 -19.91
C LYS A 89 6.26 -6.50 -20.92
N LEU A 90 5.77 -5.26 -20.96
CA LEU A 90 6.26 -4.21 -21.85
C LEU A 90 7.75 -3.90 -21.61
N PHE A 91 8.15 -3.82 -20.36
CA PHE A 91 9.53 -3.56 -19.97
C PHE A 91 10.39 -4.82 -19.87
N ARG A 92 9.84 -6.00 -20.19
CA ARG A 92 10.52 -7.30 -20.18
C ARG A 92 11.24 -7.59 -18.86
N LEU A 93 10.53 -7.36 -17.75
CA LEU A 93 11.08 -7.64 -16.43
C LEU A 93 11.42 -9.13 -16.28
N ASP A 94 12.47 -9.42 -15.53
CA ASP A 94 12.74 -10.77 -15.05
C ASP A 94 11.63 -11.25 -14.09
N ASP A 95 11.59 -12.55 -13.81
CA ASP A 95 10.54 -13.18 -13.03
C ASP A 95 10.44 -12.61 -11.60
N ALA A 96 11.55 -12.22 -11.00
CA ALA A 96 11.57 -11.68 -9.65
C ALA A 96 10.94 -10.27 -9.60
N LEU A 97 11.36 -9.39 -10.49
CA LEU A 97 10.81 -8.04 -10.57
C LEU A 97 9.35 -8.05 -11.06
N LEU A 98 9.01 -8.93 -12.01
CA LEU A 98 7.65 -9.12 -12.48
C LEU A 98 6.74 -9.55 -11.32
N ALA A 99 7.15 -10.54 -10.53
CA ALA A 99 6.42 -10.99 -9.36
C ALA A 99 6.18 -9.85 -8.36
N GLY A 100 7.21 -9.03 -8.09
CA GLY A 100 7.10 -7.89 -7.21
C GLY A 100 6.14 -6.82 -7.70
N VAL A 101 6.20 -6.44 -8.97
CA VAL A 101 5.29 -5.45 -9.58
C VAL A 101 3.84 -5.96 -9.58
N ILE A 102 3.62 -7.23 -9.92
CA ILE A 102 2.29 -7.85 -9.88
C ILE A 102 1.75 -7.89 -8.45
N LEU A 103 2.57 -8.24 -7.45
CA LEU A 103 2.14 -8.18 -6.05
C LEU A 103 1.72 -6.77 -5.62
N VAL A 104 2.43 -5.72 -6.05
CA VAL A 104 1.98 -4.35 -5.80
C VAL A 104 0.61 -4.10 -6.40
N GLY A 105 0.38 -4.53 -7.64
CA GLY A 105 -0.91 -4.34 -8.33
C GLY A 105 -2.05 -5.15 -7.74
N THR A 106 -1.78 -6.37 -7.22
CA THR A 106 -2.81 -7.26 -6.67
C THR A 106 -3.12 -7.01 -5.20
N CYS A 107 -2.30 -6.21 -4.49
CA CYS A 107 -2.58 -5.80 -3.13
C CYS A 107 -3.76 -4.82 -3.05
N PRO A 108 -4.43 -4.72 -1.89
CA PRO A 108 -5.49 -3.73 -1.68
C PRO A 108 -4.92 -2.31 -1.66
N GLY A 109 -5.80 -1.31 -1.68
CA GLY A 109 -5.43 0.10 -1.47
C GLY A 109 -4.71 0.32 -0.14
N GLY A 110 -3.80 1.28 -0.10
CA GLY A 110 -3.03 1.63 1.08
C GLY A 110 -3.76 2.63 1.98
N THR A 111 -3.64 2.52 3.30
CA THR A 111 -4.31 3.42 4.26
C THR A 111 -3.95 4.89 4.11
N ALA A 112 -2.79 5.20 3.53
CA ALA A 112 -2.39 6.58 3.24
C ALA A 112 -3.34 7.26 2.23
N SER A 113 -4.04 6.50 1.37
CA SER A 113 -5.03 7.02 0.42
C SER A 113 -6.13 7.82 1.11
N ASN A 114 -6.59 7.42 2.31
CA ASN A 114 -7.62 8.11 3.06
C ASN A 114 -7.21 9.54 3.44
N VAL A 115 -5.95 9.71 3.85
CA VAL A 115 -5.38 11.03 4.20
C VAL A 115 -5.24 11.90 2.94
N ILE A 116 -4.75 11.31 1.85
CA ILE A 116 -4.60 12.01 0.56
C ILE A 116 -5.97 12.40 0.00
N THR A 117 -6.98 11.55 0.13
CA THR A 117 -8.37 11.84 -0.25
C THR A 117 -8.93 13.01 0.56
N TYR A 118 -8.68 13.05 1.87
CA TYR A 118 -9.07 14.18 2.71
C TYR A 118 -8.41 15.49 2.26
N LEU A 119 -7.09 15.47 2.04
CA LEU A 119 -6.33 16.66 1.61
C LEU A 119 -6.76 17.17 0.24
N SER A 120 -7.22 16.29 -0.65
CA SER A 120 -7.74 16.62 -1.98
C SER A 120 -9.19 17.13 -1.97
N LYS A 121 -9.86 17.17 -0.82
CA LYS A 121 -11.30 17.39 -0.68
C LYS A 121 -12.14 16.34 -1.45
N GLY A 122 -11.68 15.08 -1.44
CA GLY A 122 -12.39 13.93 -1.98
C GLY A 122 -13.43 13.35 -1.01
N ASP A 123 -14.17 12.33 -1.45
CA ASP A 123 -15.13 11.60 -0.61
C ASP A 123 -14.38 10.60 0.30
N VAL A 124 -14.02 11.07 1.50
CA VAL A 124 -13.27 10.28 2.50
C VAL A 124 -14.04 9.03 2.92
N ALA A 125 -15.37 9.14 3.02
CA ALA A 125 -16.20 8.00 3.42
C ALA A 125 -16.16 6.86 2.39
N LEU A 126 -16.14 7.23 1.09
CA LEU A 126 -15.94 6.24 0.02
C LEU A 126 -14.54 5.63 0.08
N SER A 127 -13.51 6.45 0.27
CA SER A 127 -12.11 6.00 0.37
C SER A 127 -11.93 4.99 1.51
N VAL A 128 -12.38 5.32 2.73
CA VAL A 128 -12.31 4.41 3.89
C VAL A 128 -13.12 3.13 3.65
N GLY A 129 -14.30 3.23 3.06
CA GLY A 129 -15.12 2.07 2.70
C GLY A 129 -14.41 1.15 1.70
N MET A 130 -13.79 1.70 0.65
CA MET A 130 -13.02 0.93 -0.32
C MET A 130 -11.80 0.27 0.32
N THR A 131 -10.98 1.02 1.07
CA THR A 131 -9.80 0.47 1.77
C THR A 131 -10.20 -0.68 2.67
N SER A 132 -11.29 -0.53 3.45
CA SER A 132 -11.76 -1.56 4.39
C SER A 132 -12.19 -2.83 3.66
N VAL A 133 -13.03 -2.70 2.62
CA VAL A 133 -13.52 -3.86 1.84
C VAL A 133 -12.39 -4.51 1.06
N ASN A 134 -11.54 -3.73 0.40
CA ASN A 134 -10.37 -4.24 -0.32
C ASN A 134 -9.46 -5.05 0.60
N THR A 135 -9.21 -4.56 1.82
CA THR A 135 -8.37 -5.25 2.80
C THR A 135 -8.99 -6.57 3.26
N LEU A 136 -10.32 -6.62 3.45
CA LEU A 136 -11.03 -7.86 3.79
C LEU A 136 -11.06 -8.87 2.63
N LEU A 137 -11.11 -8.39 1.39
CA LEU A 137 -11.08 -9.24 0.19
C LEU A 137 -9.66 -9.70 -0.18
N ALA A 138 -8.63 -8.99 0.27
CA ALA A 138 -7.24 -9.27 -0.09
C ALA A 138 -6.78 -10.72 0.14
N PRO A 139 -7.12 -11.41 1.26
CA PRO A 139 -6.72 -12.81 1.43
C PRO A 139 -7.15 -13.73 0.29
N PHE A 140 -8.27 -13.43 -0.34
CA PHE A 140 -8.82 -14.22 -1.44
C PHE A 140 -8.35 -13.73 -2.80
N LEU A 141 -8.52 -12.43 -3.07
CA LEU A 141 -8.31 -11.86 -4.39
C LEU A 141 -6.82 -11.68 -4.72
N THR A 142 -6.00 -11.25 -3.78
CA THR A 142 -4.57 -11.06 -4.03
C THR A 142 -3.88 -12.35 -4.45
N PRO A 143 -3.99 -13.49 -3.72
CA PRO A 143 -3.37 -14.74 -4.16
C PRO A 143 -3.96 -15.28 -5.46
N ALA A 144 -5.30 -15.20 -5.64
CA ALA A 144 -5.95 -15.72 -6.83
C ALA A 144 -5.52 -14.97 -8.10
N ILE A 145 -5.50 -13.62 -8.05
CA ILE A 145 -5.09 -12.80 -9.20
C ILE A 145 -3.58 -12.94 -9.44
N THR A 146 -2.77 -13.01 -8.38
CA THR A 146 -1.32 -13.25 -8.50
C THR A 146 -1.06 -14.59 -9.19
N TYR A 147 -1.77 -15.65 -8.80
CA TYR A 147 -1.69 -16.96 -9.46
C TYR A 147 -2.07 -16.87 -10.94
N LEU A 148 -3.19 -16.23 -11.27
CA LEU A 148 -3.64 -16.09 -12.66
C LEU A 148 -2.62 -15.37 -13.55
N LEU A 149 -1.90 -14.39 -13.02
CA LEU A 149 -0.96 -13.58 -13.78
C LEU A 149 0.47 -14.14 -13.81
N LEU A 150 0.87 -14.93 -12.81
CA LEU A 150 2.24 -15.41 -12.65
C LEU A 150 2.44 -16.92 -12.82
N SER A 151 1.39 -17.74 -12.76
CA SER A 151 1.52 -19.21 -12.72
C SER A 151 2.30 -19.85 -13.88
N THR A 152 2.43 -19.13 -14.99
CA THR A 152 3.23 -19.60 -16.15
C THR A 152 4.72 -19.29 -16.04
N THR A 153 5.10 -18.41 -15.10
CA THR A 153 6.50 -17.93 -14.96
C THR A 153 7.08 -18.26 -13.58
N VAL A 154 6.25 -18.18 -12.54
CA VAL A 154 6.68 -18.40 -11.15
C VAL A 154 5.68 -19.30 -10.43
N SER A 155 6.15 -20.23 -9.61
CA SER A 155 5.28 -21.04 -8.76
C SER A 155 4.65 -20.16 -7.67
N VAL A 156 3.30 -20.14 -7.63
CA VAL A 156 2.52 -19.36 -6.66
C VAL A 156 1.75 -20.31 -5.75
N ASP A 157 2.09 -20.33 -4.47
CA ASP A 157 1.32 -21.05 -3.45
C ASP A 157 0.19 -20.15 -2.92
N VAL A 158 -0.99 -20.31 -3.51
CA VAL A 158 -2.20 -19.54 -3.17
C VAL A 158 -2.60 -19.72 -1.70
N ALA A 159 -2.48 -20.95 -1.16
CA ALA A 159 -2.85 -21.24 0.22
C ALA A 159 -1.89 -20.62 1.21
N ALA A 160 -0.59 -20.70 0.97
CA ALA A 160 0.42 -20.05 1.80
C ALA A 160 0.28 -18.53 1.78
N MET A 161 -0.01 -17.94 0.62
CA MET A 161 -0.26 -16.49 0.51
C MET A 161 -1.53 -16.09 1.26
N PHE A 162 -2.63 -16.84 1.14
CA PHE A 162 -3.87 -16.60 1.89
C PHE A 162 -3.59 -16.58 3.40
N ILE A 163 -2.92 -17.62 3.92
CA ILE A 163 -2.59 -17.73 5.34
C ILE A 163 -1.67 -16.58 5.77
N SER A 164 -0.71 -16.19 4.95
CA SER A 164 0.20 -15.07 5.21
C SER A 164 -0.59 -13.77 5.36
N ILE A 165 -1.50 -13.45 4.43
CA ILE A 165 -2.32 -12.23 4.49
C ILE A 165 -3.22 -12.25 5.73
N VAL A 166 -3.87 -13.37 6.04
CA VAL A 166 -4.69 -13.50 7.25
C VAL A 166 -3.86 -13.19 8.49
N LYS A 167 -2.68 -13.80 8.62
CA LYS A 167 -1.79 -13.61 9.79
C LYS A 167 -1.24 -12.19 9.90
N VAL A 168 -0.82 -11.60 8.78
CA VAL A 168 -0.06 -10.34 8.79
C VAL A 168 -0.99 -9.13 8.69
N VAL A 169 -2.20 -9.28 8.18
CA VAL A 169 -3.17 -8.18 7.96
C VAL A 169 -4.43 -8.37 8.79
N ILE A 170 -5.18 -9.45 8.54
CA ILE A 170 -6.54 -9.59 9.12
C ILE A 170 -6.48 -9.74 10.65
N VAL A 171 -5.62 -10.62 11.15
CA VAL A 171 -5.50 -10.85 12.60
C VAL A 171 -5.07 -9.59 13.35
N PRO A 172 -4.00 -8.86 12.95
CA PRO A 172 -3.62 -7.63 13.65
C PRO A 172 -4.70 -6.54 13.59
N ILE A 173 -5.33 -6.34 12.42
CA ILE A 173 -6.44 -5.37 12.29
C ILE A 173 -7.60 -5.75 13.20
N GLY A 174 -8.00 -7.03 13.18
CA GLY A 174 -9.09 -7.53 14.03
C GLY A 174 -8.80 -7.35 15.52
N LEU A 175 -7.59 -7.65 15.97
CA LEU A 175 -7.15 -7.42 17.35
C LEU A 175 -7.19 -5.93 17.71
N GLY A 176 -6.66 -5.07 16.84
CA GLY A 176 -6.70 -3.62 17.06
C GLY A 176 -8.13 -3.10 17.15
N PHE A 177 -9.02 -3.54 16.25
CA PHE A 177 -10.43 -3.18 16.25
C PHE A 177 -11.17 -3.62 17.53
N VAL A 178 -10.95 -4.86 17.99
CA VAL A 178 -11.54 -5.36 19.24
C VAL A 178 -11.05 -4.55 20.43
N ILE A 179 -9.75 -4.27 20.50
CA ILE A 179 -9.17 -3.46 21.56
C ILE A 179 -9.75 -2.03 21.53
N ASN A 180 -9.89 -1.44 20.34
CA ASN A 180 -10.52 -0.12 20.20
C ASN A 180 -11.99 -0.13 20.68
N LYS A 181 -12.73 -1.18 20.39
CA LYS A 181 -14.12 -1.32 20.84
C LYS A 181 -14.23 -1.44 22.37
N ILE A 182 -13.31 -2.13 23.02
CA ILE A 182 -13.34 -2.37 24.47
C ILE A 182 -12.78 -1.14 25.24
N TRP A 183 -11.69 -0.57 24.79
CA TRP A 183 -10.95 0.50 25.47
C TRP A 183 -10.87 1.83 24.68
N GLY A 184 -11.89 2.16 23.89
CA GLY A 184 -11.88 3.28 22.93
C GLY A 184 -11.37 4.63 23.49
N LYS A 185 -11.64 4.96 24.76
CA LYS A 185 -11.12 6.20 25.39
C LYS A 185 -9.59 6.19 25.53
N TYR A 186 -9.00 5.01 25.78
CA TYR A 186 -7.54 4.87 25.92
C TYR A 186 -6.88 4.74 24.55
N THR A 187 -7.51 4.00 23.62
CA THR A 187 -6.98 3.82 22.26
C THR A 187 -6.91 5.12 21.48
N GLN A 188 -7.83 6.07 21.69
CA GLN A 188 -7.77 7.40 21.09
C GLN A 188 -6.48 8.17 21.47
N LYS A 189 -6.01 8.04 22.71
CA LYS A 189 -4.73 8.64 23.13
C LYS A 189 -3.54 7.96 22.47
N VAL A 190 -3.59 6.63 22.32
CA VAL A 190 -2.54 5.85 21.65
C VAL A 190 -2.55 6.15 20.14
N ALA A 191 -3.73 6.34 19.55
CA ALA A 191 -3.90 6.68 18.13
C ALA A 191 -3.16 7.97 17.74
N GLU A 192 -3.00 8.92 18.66
CA GLU A 192 -2.18 10.13 18.40
C GLU A 192 -0.70 9.80 18.14
N GLY A 193 -0.18 8.68 18.65
CA GLY A 193 1.18 8.22 18.44
C GLY A 193 1.36 7.27 17.24
N LEU A 194 0.28 6.75 16.66
CA LEU A 194 0.35 5.77 15.57
C LEU A 194 1.13 6.24 14.33
N PRO A 195 1.07 7.52 13.91
CA PRO A 195 1.92 7.99 12.82
C PRO A 195 3.41 7.77 13.07
N ILE A 196 3.89 7.95 14.30
CA ILE A 196 5.30 7.70 14.66
C ILE A 196 5.62 6.23 14.43
N ILE A 197 4.78 5.32 14.95
CA ILE A 197 4.97 3.88 14.84
C ILE A 197 4.94 3.45 13.38
N SER A 198 3.94 3.91 12.62
CA SER A 198 3.78 3.53 11.21
C SER A 198 4.92 4.04 10.33
N VAL A 199 5.32 5.31 10.49
CA VAL A 199 6.44 5.87 9.73
C VAL A 199 7.74 5.16 10.06
N THR A 200 8.00 4.88 11.34
CA THR A 200 9.20 4.13 11.76
C THR A 200 9.19 2.72 11.18
N ALA A 201 8.08 1.99 11.28
CA ALA A 201 7.99 0.63 10.75
C ALA A 201 8.17 0.60 9.22
N ILE A 202 7.51 1.49 8.48
CA ILE A 202 7.65 1.58 7.02
C ILE A 202 9.09 1.95 6.64
N THR A 203 9.71 2.89 7.37
CA THR A 203 11.10 3.29 7.14
C THR A 203 12.06 2.12 7.33
N LEU A 204 11.87 1.31 8.39
CA LEU A 204 12.68 0.12 8.64
C LEU A 204 12.46 -0.96 7.58
N ILE A 205 11.22 -1.17 7.11
CA ILE A 205 10.92 -2.10 6.01
C ILE A 205 11.67 -1.67 4.74
N VAL A 206 11.58 -0.40 4.36
CA VAL A 206 12.27 0.12 3.18
C VAL A 206 13.77 0.01 3.34
N ALA A 207 14.32 0.37 4.50
CA ALA A 207 15.75 0.27 4.78
C ALA A 207 16.26 -1.17 4.67
N ALA A 208 15.53 -2.16 5.24
CA ALA A 208 15.88 -3.57 5.14
C ALA A 208 15.93 -4.03 3.67
N VAL A 209 14.86 -3.76 2.90
CA VAL A 209 14.79 -4.19 1.51
C VAL A 209 15.86 -3.54 0.65
N VAL A 210 16.03 -2.21 0.78
CA VAL A 210 16.98 -1.47 -0.05
C VAL A 210 18.42 -1.85 0.27
N SER A 211 18.81 -1.95 1.56
CA SER A 211 20.18 -2.29 1.94
C SER A 211 20.61 -3.69 1.52
N HIS A 212 19.72 -4.69 1.65
CA HIS A 212 20.03 -6.07 1.26
C HIS A 212 20.04 -6.29 -0.26
N ASN A 213 19.43 -5.39 -1.03
CA ASN A 213 19.37 -5.46 -2.50
C ASN A 213 20.11 -4.28 -3.19
N ALA A 214 20.90 -3.51 -2.45
CA ALA A 214 21.47 -2.24 -2.94
C ALA A 214 22.22 -2.37 -4.27
N GLN A 215 23.10 -3.36 -4.41
CA GLN A 215 23.86 -3.57 -5.65
C GLN A 215 22.94 -3.82 -6.85
N ARG A 216 21.97 -4.72 -6.71
CA ARG A 216 21.02 -5.05 -7.79
C ARG A 216 20.10 -3.86 -8.11
N ILE A 217 19.70 -3.08 -7.09
CA ILE A 217 18.91 -1.87 -7.30
C ILE A 217 19.72 -0.83 -8.09
N MET A 218 21.02 -0.71 -7.87
CA MET A 218 21.87 0.18 -8.66
C MET A 218 21.98 -0.27 -10.12
N GLU A 219 21.95 -1.56 -10.41
CA GLU A 219 22.03 -2.12 -11.77
C GLU A 219 20.69 -2.03 -12.52
N THR A 220 19.56 -2.31 -11.85
CA THR A 220 18.24 -2.47 -12.47
C THR A 220 17.20 -1.46 -12.01
N GLY A 221 17.49 -0.71 -10.96
CA GLY A 221 16.52 0.12 -10.24
C GLY A 221 15.89 1.23 -11.07
N ALA A 222 16.60 1.77 -12.06
CA ALA A 222 16.05 2.81 -12.94
C ALA A 222 14.79 2.33 -13.66
N VAL A 223 14.80 1.11 -14.20
CA VAL A 223 13.63 0.52 -14.87
C VAL A 223 12.50 0.28 -13.90
N VAL A 224 12.80 -0.29 -12.72
CA VAL A 224 11.78 -0.55 -11.69
C VAL A 224 11.17 0.75 -11.19
N PHE A 225 11.99 1.79 -11.01
CA PHE A 225 11.53 3.11 -10.59
C PHE A 225 10.57 3.73 -11.62
N VAL A 226 10.90 3.66 -12.91
CA VAL A 226 10.03 4.12 -14.00
C VAL A 226 8.71 3.34 -14.00
N ILE A 227 8.75 2.00 -13.86
CA ILE A 227 7.55 1.17 -13.81
C ILE A 227 6.67 1.52 -12.62
N VAL A 228 7.26 1.70 -11.44
CA VAL A 228 6.52 2.10 -10.22
C VAL A 228 5.85 3.46 -10.40
N ILE A 229 6.55 4.43 -10.99
CA ILE A 229 5.98 5.74 -11.32
C ILE A 229 4.80 5.59 -12.27
N LEU A 230 4.99 4.89 -13.40
CA LEU A 230 3.95 4.68 -14.39
C LEU A 230 2.74 3.92 -13.80
N HIS A 231 2.98 2.85 -13.03
CA HIS A 231 1.94 2.06 -12.41
C HIS A 231 1.06 2.92 -11.49
N ASN A 232 1.68 3.73 -10.63
CA ASN A 232 0.98 4.62 -9.73
C ASN A 232 0.23 5.74 -10.47
N LEU A 233 0.89 6.45 -11.42
CA LEU A 233 0.26 7.55 -12.16
C LEU A 233 -0.87 7.06 -13.07
N LEU A 234 -0.68 5.93 -13.77
CA LEU A 234 -1.74 5.32 -14.58
C LEU A 234 -2.90 4.82 -13.72
N GLY A 235 -2.63 4.33 -12.50
CA GLY A 235 -3.65 4.00 -11.52
C GLY A 235 -4.50 5.22 -11.13
N TYR A 236 -3.86 6.35 -10.82
CA TYR A 236 -4.56 7.61 -10.55
C TYR A 236 -5.42 8.06 -11.74
N LEU A 237 -4.85 8.03 -12.93
CA LEU A 237 -5.53 8.44 -14.16
C LEU A 237 -6.72 7.53 -14.45
N ALA A 238 -6.52 6.21 -14.42
CA ALA A 238 -7.58 5.24 -14.70
C ALA A 238 -8.74 5.35 -13.70
N GLY A 239 -8.44 5.51 -12.41
CA GLY A 239 -9.45 5.71 -11.38
C GLY A 239 -10.25 7.01 -11.58
N TYR A 240 -9.58 8.11 -11.94
CA TYR A 240 -10.25 9.35 -12.24
C TYR A 240 -11.14 9.26 -13.50
N LEU A 241 -10.60 8.69 -14.58
CA LEU A 241 -11.32 8.49 -15.84
C LEU A 241 -12.53 7.56 -15.68
N LEU A 242 -12.41 6.51 -14.88
CA LEU A 242 -13.54 5.65 -14.53
C LEU A 242 -14.65 6.47 -13.86
N GLY A 243 -14.30 7.33 -12.92
CA GLY A 243 -15.26 8.23 -12.29
C GLY A 243 -15.90 9.24 -13.26
N VAL A 244 -15.16 9.69 -14.28
CA VAL A 244 -15.70 10.55 -15.36
C VAL A 244 -16.67 9.77 -16.25
N LEU A 245 -16.30 8.58 -16.70
CA LEU A 245 -17.12 7.69 -17.52
C LEU A 245 -18.46 7.36 -16.86
N LEU A 246 -18.44 7.16 -15.55
CA LEU A 246 -19.61 6.84 -14.75
C LEU A 246 -20.36 8.11 -14.26
N LYS A 247 -19.94 9.29 -14.72
CA LYS A 247 -20.56 10.58 -14.39
C LYS A 247 -20.70 10.80 -12.87
N LEU A 248 -19.72 10.33 -12.08
CA LEU A 248 -19.74 10.49 -10.64
C LEU A 248 -19.49 11.96 -10.25
N PRO A 249 -19.96 12.41 -9.07
CA PRO A 249 -19.59 13.70 -8.50
C PRO A 249 -18.07 13.81 -8.31
N VAL A 250 -17.53 15.03 -8.41
CA VAL A 250 -16.08 15.29 -8.33
C VAL A 250 -15.42 14.70 -7.09
N PRO A 251 -15.99 14.82 -5.86
CA PRO A 251 -15.37 14.20 -4.68
C PRO A 251 -15.18 12.69 -4.79
N LYS A 252 -16.12 11.97 -5.45
CA LYS A 252 -16.00 10.53 -5.68
C LYS A 252 -14.95 10.20 -6.74
N LYS A 253 -14.83 11.01 -7.81
CA LYS A 253 -13.78 10.86 -8.82
C LYS A 253 -12.39 10.95 -8.17
N LYS A 254 -12.21 11.92 -7.27
CA LYS A 254 -10.97 12.10 -6.51
C LYS A 254 -10.68 10.89 -5.63
N ALA A 255 -11.67 10.40 -4.88
CA ALA A 255 -11.53 9.23 -4.03
C ALA A 255 -11.14 7.98 -4.84
N LEU A 256 -11.83 7.68 -5.96
CA LEU A 256 -11.49 6.56 -6.84
C LEU A 256 -10.08 6.68 -7.42
N SER A 257 -9.71 7.87 -7.89
CA SER A 257 -8.37 8.12 -8.41
C SER A 257 -7.30 7.77 -7.40
N ILE A 258 -7.42 8.33 -6.20
CA ILE A 258 -6.41 8.18 -5.15
C ILE A 258 -6.38 6.74 -4.63
N GLU A 259 -7.54 6.14 -4.37
CA GLU A 259 -7.63 4.79 -3.81
C GLU A 259 -7.06 3.73 -4.76
N ILE A 260 -7.37 3.81 -6.06
CA ILE A 260 -6.87 2.88 -7.07
C ILE A 260 -5.36 3.09 -7.28
N GLY A 261 -4.88 4.32 -7.30
CA GLY A 261 -3.45 4.57 -7.52
C GLY A 261 -2.54 4.28 -6.33
N MET A 262 -3.06 4.29 -5.10
CA MET A 262 -2.24 4.09 -3.88
C MET A 262 -2.41 2.68 -3.32
N GLN A 263 -1.34 1.87 -3.41
CA GLN A 263 -1.35 0.47 -3.01
C GLN A 263 -0.83 0.24 -1.59
N ASN A 264 -1.23 -0.87 -0.97
CA ASN A 264 -0.62 -1.37 0.25
C ASN A 264 0.75 -2.00 -0.07
N SER A 265 1.71 -1.15 -0.33
CA SER A 265 3.08 -1.51 -0.70
C SER A 265 3.83 -2.27 0.41
N GLY A 266 3.47 -2.03 1.68
CA GLY A 266 4.00 -2.81 2.81
C GLY A 266 3.57 -4.27 2.74
N LEU A 267 2.29 -4.53 2.42
CA LEU A 267 1.80 -5.89 2.21
C LEU A 267 2.45 -6.53 0.99
N ALA A 268 2.58 -5.80 -0.12
CA ALA A 268 3.26 -6.32 -1.32
C ALA A 268 4.70 -6.75 -1.01
N THR A 269 5.46 -5.93 -0.28
CA THR A 269 6.83 -6.24 0.15
C THR A 269 6.89 -7.47 1.08
N SER A 270 5.99 -7.55 2.05
CA SER A 270 5.88 -8.68 2.99
C SER A 270 5.54 -9.98 2.27
N LEU A 271 4.56 -9.94 1.35
CA LEU A 271 4.18 -11.10 0.54
C LEU A 271 5.30 -11.54 -0.40
N ALA A 272 6.00 -10.60 -1.03
CA ALA A 272 7.14 -10.92 -1.88
C ALA A 272 8.21 -11.71 -1.11
N GLY A 273 8.56 -11.28 0.10
CA GLY A 273 9.55 -11.97 0.94
C GLY A 273 9.08 -13.32 1.45
N SER A 274 7.78 -13.49 1.73
CA SER A 274 7.24 -14.73 2.29
C SER A 274 6.81 -15.75 1.23
N ALA A 275 6.22 -15.30 0.12
CA ALA A 275 5.73 -16.18 -0.95
C ALA A 275 6.82 -16.53 -1.96
N PHE A 276 7.83 -15.67 -2.14
CA PHE A 276 8.90 -15.85 -3.10
C PHE A 276 10.29 -15.72 -2.43
N PRO A 277 10.64 -16.56 -1.44
CA PRO A 277 11.87 -16.41 -0.66
C PRO A 277 13.15 -16.52 -1.50
N ASN A 278 13.09 -17.23 -2.62
CA ASN A 278 14.19 -17.38 -3.57
C ASN A 278 14.31 -16.22 -4.56
N LEU A 279 13.36 -15.29 -4.58
CA LEU A 279 13.31 -14.14 -5.48
C LEU A 279 13.46 -12.84 -4.67
N ALA A 280 14.64 -12.60 -4.09
CA ALA A 280 14.88 -11.45 -3.20
C ALA A 280 14.47 -10.09 -3.84
N MET A 281 14.69 -9.94 -5.16
CA MET A 281 14.32 -8.73 -5.89
C MET A 281 12.80 -8.50 -6.00
N ALA A 282 11.96 -9.50 -5.73
CA ALA A 282 10.50 -9.32 -5.72
C ALA A 282 10.02 -8.34 -4.63
N THR A 283 10.82 -8.12 -3.57
CA THR A 283 10.50 -7.15 -2.51
C THR A 283 10.74 -5.69 -2.93
N VAL A 284 11.58 -5.45 -3.93
CA VAL A 284 12.05 -4.11 -4.33
C VAL A 284 10.94 -3.22 -4.90
N PRO A 285 10.06 -3.68 -5.81
CA PRO A 285 8.97 -2.84 -6.33
C PRO A 285 8.06 -2.29 -5.23
N GLY A 286 7.71 -3.11 -4.23
CA GLY A 286 6.91 -2.69 -3.08
C GLY A 286 7.61 -1.63 -2.23
N ALA A 287 8.91 -1.79 -1.98
CA ALA A 287 9.70 -0.82 -1.21
C ALA A 287 9.80 0.53 -1.95
N ILE A 288 10.08 0.52 -3.26
CA ILE A 288 10.13 1.74 -4.08
C ILE A 288 8.74 2.39 -4.13
N PHE A 289 7.69 1.61 -4.27
CA PHE A 289 6.31 2.09 -4.29
C PHE A 289 5.94 2.78 -2.97
N SER A 290 6.41 2.25 -1.82
CA SER A 290 6.21 2.86 -0.49
C SER A 290 6.73 4.29 -0.40
N VAL A 291 7.86 4.57 -1.06
CA VAL A 291 8.42 5.92 -1.12
C VAL A 291 7.63 6.79 -2.10
N TRP A 292 7.47 6.29 -3.33
CA TRP A 292 6.92 7.07 -4.43
C TRP A 292 5.46 7.48 -4.23
N HIS A 293 4.56 6.56 -3.81
CA HIS A 293 3.14 6.86 -3.71
C HIS A 293 2.82 7.93 -2.67
N ASN A 294 3.65 8.08 -1.63
CA ASN A 294 3.50 9.16 -0.65
C ASN A 294 3.88 10.52 -1.22
N ILE A 295 4.93 10.58 -2.07
CA ILE A 295 5.35 11.81 -2.76
C ILE A 295 4.30 12.19 -3.81
N SER A 296 3.97 11.27 -4.71
CA SER A 296 3.02 11.49 -5.79
C SER A 296 1.62 11.81 -5.28
N GLY A 297 1.19 11.13 -4.20
CA GLY A 297 -0.10 11.38 -3.56
C GLY A 297 -0.19 12.79 -2.97
N ALA A 298 0.85 13.29 -2.31
CA ALA A 298 0.89 14.64 -1.79
C ALA A 298 0.83 15.70 -2.92
N ILE A 299 1.54 15.45 -4.02
CA ILE A 299 1.50 16.31 -5.22
C ILE A 299 0.10 16.28 -5.83
N LEU A 300 -0.46 15.09 -6.03
CA LEU A 300 -1.80 14.90 -6.58
C LEU A 300 -2.88 15.58 -5.73
N ALA A 301 -2.79 15.47 -4.39
CA ALA A 301 -3.74 16.12 -3.49
C ALA A 301 -3.77 17.64 -3.68
N ASN A 302 -2.60 18.27 -3.80
CA ASN A 302 -2.49 19.71 -4.05
C ASN A 302 -3.11 20.11 -5.39
N PHE A 303 -2.95 19.28 -6.42
CA PHE A 303 -3.56 19.49 -7.73
C PHE A 303 -5.08 19.30 -7.66
N LEU A 304 -5.56 18.17 -7.17
CA LEU A 304 -6.98 17.84 -7.11
C LEU A 304 -7.76 18.77 -6.17
N ARG A 305 -7.13 19.32 -5.13
CA ARG A 305 -7.79 20.29 -4.24
C ARG A 305 -8.38 21.49 -4.97
N ARG A 306 -7.81 21.84 -6.14
CA ARG A 306 -8.23 23.00 -6.97
C ARG A 306 -9.31 22.64 -8.01
N VAL A 307 -9.58 21.36 -8.20
CA VAL A 307 -10.63 20.87 -9.13
C VAL A 307 -11.96 20.91 -8.40
N GLU A 308 -12.95 21.61 -8.96
CA GLU A 308 -14.33 21.73 -8.44
C GLU A 308 -15.30 20.86 -9.23
#